data_d9e07cf3482ae84c9f35d63b8dd5f1b4
#
_entry.id   d9e07cf3482ae84c9f35d63b8dd5f1b4
#
_cell.length_a   1.000
_cell.length_b   1.000
_cell.length_c   1.000
_cell.angle_alpha   90.00
_cell.angle_beta   90.00
_cell.angle_gamma   90.00
#
_symmetry.space_group_name_H-M   'P 1'
#
loop_
_entity.id
_entity.type
_entity.pdbx_description
1 polymer ?
#
loop_
_entity_poly.entity_id
_entity_poly.type
_entity_poly.pdbx_seq_one_letter_code
_entity_poly.pdbx_strand_id
1 'polypeptide(L)'
;MHAQDFDRITPFVRMMRVKSDLTGAGKWQDIDHVYTMIAAGSADFIVEGVRYSLRRGDIIVIPPFQTHVIIPTGGEELVQNIFHFDFFEDPDRCMLRHEDVLDSREAKVVPARERLMNDRAFATRPEPEEFARLEDTYRRMYAEFRSMCEGGGCSALLRAYCTELLVKTLCGSMEWEPENLRDGEGSKVWLHIENALKYIEEHFSDEDLSNERISEAIGVSPNYLTKRFRACFDMPLHRYVVRTRIERAQRMLLSGNCNITEAAVAAGFSSIHVFSKTFKSVLGMTPSAYMESVAKELAMLRRSGEARLLERRRRAMVQDAQDPQRDRLEGMSAAADTAKGRREPAQ
;
A
#
# COMPACT_ATOMS: atom_id res chain seq x y z
N MET A 1 -3.85 -21.66 -1.27
CA MET A 1 -2.47 -21.84 -0.76
C MET A 1 -2.46 -22.97 0.25
N HIS A 2 -1.43 -23.78 0.31
CA HIS A 2 -1.29 -24.87 1.26
C HIS A 2 -0.40 -24.44 2.44
N ALA A 3 -0.62 -25.01 3.64
CA ALA A 3 0.18 -24.69 4.83
C ALA A 3 1.69 -24.85 4.60
N GLN A 4 2.10 -25.80 3.78
CA GLN A 4 3.51 -26.05 3.42
C GLN A 4 4.19 -24.89 2.66
N ASP A 5 3.39 -24.04 1.98
CA ASP A 5 3.93 -22.87 1.27
C ASP A 5 4.49 -21.82 2.26
N PHE A 6 4.01 -21.87 3.51
CA PHE A 6 4.41 -20.93 4.57
C PHE A 6 5.62 -21.39 5.40
N ASP A 7 6.09 -22.64 5.23
CA ASP A 7 7.21 -23.19 6.03
C ASP A 7 8.53 -22.43 5.82
N ARG A 8 8.63 -21.66 4.72
CA ARG A 8 9.85 -20.96 4.32
C ARG A 8 9.72 -19.45 4.30
N ILE A 9 8.57 -18.90 4.70
CA ILE A 9 8.41 -17.43 4.69
C ILE A 9 9.27 -16.80 5.79
N THR A 10 9.80 -15.63 5.45
CA THR A 10 10.55 -14.76 6.36
C THR A 10 9.94 -13.37 6.27
N PRO A 11 8.72 -13.14 6.79
CA PRO A 11 7.99 -11.91 6.48
C PRO A 11 8.71 -10.68 7.03
N PHE A 12 8.76 -9.66 6.20
CA PHE A 12 9.26 -8.35 6.52
C PHE A 12 8.10 -7.36 6.63
N VAL A 13 7.88 -6.80 7.81
CA VAL A 13 6.84 -5.79 8.06
C VAL A 13 7.43 -4.41 7.87
N ARG A 14 6.93 -3.69 6.87
CA ARG A 14 7.42 -2.36 6.48
C ARG A 14 6.75 -1.26 7.27
N MET A 15 5.45 -1.33 7.42
CA MET A 15 4.63 -0.32 8.06
C MET A 15 3.42 -0.96 8.73
N MET A 16 2.99 -0.36 9.84
CA MET A 16 1.73 -0.70 10.49
C MET A 16 0.98 0.58 10.87
N ARG A 17 -0.33 0.56 10.72
CA ARG A 17 -1.18 1.68 11.13
C ARG A 17 -2.61 1.24 11.40
N VAL A 18 -3.28 2.01 12.25
CA VAL A 18 -4.74 2.03 12.35
C VAL A 18 -5.22 3.27 11.61
N LYS A 19 -6.06 3.09 10.61
CA LYS A 19 -6.61 4.17 9.79
C LYS A 19 -8.09 4.29 10.08
N SER A 20 -8.53 5.53 10.32
CA SER A 20 -9.92 5.88 10.55
C SER A 20 -10.33 6.95 9.54
N ASP A 21 -11.34 6.64 8.74
CA ASP A 21 -11.84 7.52 7.67
C ASP A 21 -13.38 7.62 7.71
N LEU A 22 -13.89 8.84 7.82
CA LEU A 22 -15.34 9.11 7.72
C LEU A 22 -15.82 9.31 6.28
N THR A 23 -14.95 9.73 5.35
CA THR A 23 -15.41 10.24 4.05
C THR A 23 -14.47 9.99 2.87
N GLY A 24 -13.47 9.12 3.03
CA GLY A 24 -12.37 9.13 2.10
C GLY A 24 -12.32 7.99 1.08
N ALA A 25 -13.03 8.09 -0.05
CA ALA A 25 -12.67 7.29 -1.23
C ALA A 25 -11.31 7.74 -1.78
N GLY A 26 -10.41 6.81 -2.07
CA GLY A 26 -9.10 7.10 -2.66
C GLY A 26 -8.62 5.93 -3.50
N LYS A 27 -7.66 6.22 -4.38
CA LYS A 27 -6.94 5.24 -5.20
C LYS A 27 -5.53 5.06 -4.65
N TRP A 28 -5.13 3.83 -4.44
CA TRP A 28 -3.79 3.47 -3.95
C TRP A 28 -3.15 2.44 -4.86
N GLN A 29 -1.84 2.43 -4.85
CA GLN A 29 -0.99 1.40 -5.42
C GLN A 29 0.24 1.30 -4.54
N ASP A 30 0.46 0.14 -3.95
CA ASP A 30 1.52 -0.09 -2.98
C ASP A 30 2.61 -0.98 -3.58
N ILE A 31 3.84 -0.86 -3.08
CA ILE A 31 5.01 -1.62 -3.56
C ILE A 31 5.11 -3.01 -2.97
N ASP A 32 4.36 -3.24 -1.92
CA ASP A 32 4.37 -4.43 -1.07
C ASP A 32 2.94 -4.97 -0.92
N HIS A 33 2.81 -6.08 -0.24
CA HIS A 33 1.51 -6.62 0.11
C HIS A 33 0.86 -5.76 1.19
N VAL A 34 -0.44 -5.51 1.03
CA VAL A 34 -1.25 -4.79 2.02
C VAL A 34 -2.23 -5.74 2.66
N TYR A 35 -2.07 -5.97 3.94
CA TYR A 35 -3.04 -6.69 4.76
C TYR A 35 -3.95 -5.68 5.46
N THR A 36 -5.25 -5.82 5.30
CA THR A 36 -6.24 -4.93 5.92
C THR A 36 -7.32 -5.74 6.61
N MET A 37 -7.55 -5.47 7.91
CA MET A 37 -8.68 -5.96 8.68
C MET A 37 -9.67 -4.81 8.88
N ILE A 38 -10.97 -5.05 8.65
CA ILE A 38 -12.01 -4.07 8.91
C ILE A 38 -12.43 -4.20 10.38
N ALA A 39 -11.97 -3.26 11.21
CA ALA A 39 -12.26 -3.24 12.65
C ALA A 39 -13.60 -2.57 12.98
N ALA A 40 -14.07 -1.61 12.14
CA ALA A 40 -15.40 -1.00 12.24
C ALA A 40 -15.84 -0.45 10.87
N GLY A 41 -17.15 -0.25 10.70
CA GLY A 41 -17.74 0.25 9.46
C GLY A 41 -17.74 -0.76 8.34
N SER A 42 -17.91 -0.24 7.12
CA SER A 42 -17.90 -1.03 5.87
C SER A 42 -17.33 -0.22 4.71
N ALA A 43 -16.78 -0.91 3.69
CA ALA A 43 -16.26 -0.30 2.48
C ALA A 43 -16.28 -1.27 1.30
N ASP A 44 -16.42 -0.71 0.09
CA ASP A 44 -16.10 -1.41 -1.13
C ASP A 44 -14.63 -1.23 -1.47
N PHE A 45 -13.90 -2.33 -1.57
CA PHE A 45 -12.54 -2.39 -2.10
C PHE A 45 -12.62 -2.85 -3.56
N ILE A 46 -12.22 -2.00 -4.50
CA ILE A 46 -12.19 -2.36 -5.92
C ILE A 46 -10.73 -2.51 -6.30
N VAL A 47 -10.30 -3.75 -6.50
CA VAL A 47 -8.91 -4.12 -6.83
C VAL A 47 -8.87 -4.63 -8.26
N GLU A 48 -8.14 -3.95 -9.13
CA GLU A 48 -8.04 -4.32 -10.56
C GLU A 48 -9.41 -4.59 -11.23
N GLY A 49 -10.46 -3.84 -10.83
CA GLY A 49 -11.81 -3.99 -11.36
C GLY A 49 -12.65 -5.10 -10.71
N VAL A 50 -12.17 -5.71 -9.65
CA VAL A 50 -12.91 -6.70 -8.84
C VAL A 50 -13.36 -6.03 -7.54
N ARG A 51 -14.66 -6.05 -7.27
CA ARG A 51 -15.25 -5.45 -6.06
C ARG A 51 -15.35 -6.48 -4.93
N TYR A 52 -14.83 -6.08 -3.78
CA TYR A 52 -14.94 -6.77 -2.51
C TYR A 52 -15.70 -5.88 -1.54
N SER A 53 -16.97 -6.19 -1.25
CA SER A 53 -17.80 -5.44 -0.29
C SER A 53 -17.51 -5.94 1.12
N LEU A 54 -16.65 -5.24 1.83
CA LEU A 54 -16.12 -5.62 3.12
C LEU A 54 -16.83 -4.88 4.25
N ARG A 55 -16.99 -5.55 5.40
CA ARG A 55 -17.55 -5.00 6.63
C ARG A 55 -16.71 -5.44 7.82
N ARG A 56 -17.05 -4.93 9.01
CA ARG A 56 -16.40 -5.38 10.24
C ARG A 56 -16.30 -6.91 10.31
N GLY A 57 -15.11 -7.40 10.60
CA GLY A 57 -14.79 -8.82 10.65
C GLY A 57 -14.15 -9.37 9.40
N ASP A 58 -14.18 -8.63 8.28
CA ASP A 58 -13.57 -9.06 7.03
C ASP A 58 -12.10 -8.65 6.96
N ILE A 59 -11.34 -9.43 6.17
CA ILE A 59 -9.92 -9.23 5.93
C ILE A 59 -9.67 -9.29 4.43
N ILE A 60 -8.81 -8.41 3.93
CA ILE A 60 -8.31 -8.44 2.55
C ILE A 60 -6.80 -8.34 2.52
N VAL A 61 -6.18 -9.13 1.63
CA VAL A 61 -4.74 -9.05 1.31
C VAL A 61 -4.60 -8.69 -0.16
N ILE A 62 -3.94 -7.57 -0.43
CA ILE A 62 -3.76 -7.03 -1.77
C ILE A 62 -2.29 -7.18 -2.15
N PRO A 63 -1.97 -7.78 -3.33
CA PRO A 63 -0.60 -7.91 -3.82
C PRO A 63 0.06 -6.57 -4.20
N PRO A 64 1.39 -6.54 -4.31
CA PRO A 64 2.13 -5.38 -4.80
C PRO A 64 1.63 -4.90 -6.17
N PHE A 65 1.65 -3.58 -6.35
CA PHE A 65 1.34 -2.86 -7.60
C PHE A 65 -0.08 -3.06 -8.14
N GLN A 66 -0.96 -3.73 -7.40
CA GLN A 66 -2.37 -3.75 -7.77
C GLN A 66 -3.04 -2.42 -7.39
N THR A 67 -3.60 -1.77 -8.40
CA THR A 67 -4.38 -0.56 -8.18
C THR A 67 -5.65 -0.91 -7.44
N HIS A 68 -5.89 -0.23 -6.33
CA HIS A 68 -7.12 -0.42 -5.58
C HIS A 68 -7.76 0.89 -5.15
N VAL A 69 -9.07 0.86 -5.09
CA VAL A 69 -9.92 1.98 -4.67
C VAL A 69 -10.70 1.52 -3.45
N ILE A 70 -10.71 2.34 -2.40
CA ILE A 70 -11.49 2.06 -1.18
C ILE A 70 -12.59 3.11 -1.08
N ILE A 71 -13.84 2.66 -0.95
CA ILE A 71 -15.03 3.49 -0.89
C ILE A 71 -15.76 3.14 0.40
N PRO A 72 -15.68 3.97 1.47
CA PRO A 72 -16.48 3.76 2.66
C PRO A 72 -17.97 3.70 2.33
N THR A 73 -18.70 2.76 2.93
CA THR A 73 -20.13 2.55 2.75
C THR A 73 -20.85 2.58 4.11
N GLY A 74 -22.17 2.74 4.09
CA GLY A 74 -23.00 2.61 5.31
C GLY A 74 -23.02 3.81 6.26
N GLY A 75 -22.28 4.88 6.01
CA GLY A 75 -22.32 6.12 6.81
C GLY A 75 -21.67 6.04 8.20
N GLU A 76 -21.10 4.90 8.58
CA GLU A 76 -20.31 4.71 9.79
C GLU A 76 -18.83 4.96 9.51
N GLU A 77 -18.08 5.30 10.57
CA GLU A 77 -16.65 5.46 10.50
C GLU A 77 -15.97 4.15 10.11
N LEU A 78 -15.21 4.15 9.01
CA LEU A 78 -14.41 3.01 8.59
C LEU A 78 -13.11 2.97 9.38
N VAL A 79 -12.92 1.94 10.20
CA VAL A 79 -11.68 1.69 10.93
C VAL A 79 -10.97 0.47 10.36
N GLN A 80 -9.74 0.67 9.93
CA GLN A 80 -8.91 -0.33 9.29
C GLN A 80 -7.62 -0.55 10.08
N ASN A 81 -7.35 -1.81 10.42
CA ASN A 81 -6.06 -2.26 10.92
C ASN A 81 -5.21 -2.72 9.74
N ILE A 82 -4.15 -2.00 9.43
CA ILE A 82 -3.37 -2.16 8.19
C ILE A 82 -1.92 -2.47 8.53
N PHE A 83 -1.33 -3.44 7.81
CA PHE A 83 0.12 -3.55 7.73
C PHE A 83 0.58 -3.86 6.30
N HIS A 84 1.75 -3.34 5.98
CA HIS A 84 2.45 -3.54 4.72
C HIS A 84 3.59 -4.51 4.94
N PHE A 85 3.73 -5.50 4.05
CA PHE A 85 4.70 -6.56 4.22
C PHE A 85 5.15 -7.17 2.90
N ASP A 86 6.34 -7.78 2.93
CA ASP A 86 6.78 -8.77 1.95
C ASP A 86 6.80 -10.15 2.61
N PHE A 87 6.47 -11.23 1.89
CA PHE A 87 6.53 -12.60 2.42
C PHE A 87 7.96 -13.03 2.74
N PHE A 88 8.92 -12.44 2.06
CA PHE A 88 10.33 -12.76 2.24
C PHE A 88 11.14 -11.50 2.51
N GLU A 89 11.97 -11.53 3.54
CA GLU A 89 12.96 -10.49 3.78
C GLU A 89 13.94 -10.47 2.60
N ASP A 90 13.98 -9.34 1.88
CA ASP A 90 14.85 -9.10 0.73
C ASP A 90 15.64 -7.81 0.98
N PRO A 91 16.99 -7.86 0.98
CA PRO A 91 17.82 -6.71 1.32
C PRO A 91 17.52 -5.47 0.49
N ASP A 92 17.32 -5.63 -0.82
CA ASP A 92 17.08 -4.50 -1.73
C ASP A 92 15.68 -3.91 -1.50
N ARG A 93 14.68 -4.78 -1.29
CA ARG A 93 13.30 -4.34 -1.04
C ARG A 93 13.09 -3.76 0.35
N CYS A 94 13.79 -4.26 1.37
CA CYS A 94 13.72 -3.73 2.73
C CYS A 94 14.17 -2.26 2.82
N MET A 95 15.01 -1.81 1.88
CA MET A 95 15.49 -0.42 1.80
C MET A 95 14.53 0.54 1.10
N LEU A 96 13.54 0.00 0.35
CA LEU A 96 12.56 0.82 -0.34
C LEU A 96 11.63 1.47 0.67
N ARG A 97 11.46 2.79 0.56
CA ARG A 97 10.41 3.50 1.29
C ARG A 97 9.13 3.48 0.48
N HIS A 98 8.01 3.37 1.17
CA HIS A 98 6.68 3.40 0.55
C HIS A 98 6.48 4.64 -0.35
N GLU A 99 7.13 5.74 -0.02
CA GLU A 99 7.03 7.04 -0.69
C GLU A 99 7.94 7.16 -1.92
N ASP A 100 9.09 6.46 -1.95
CA ASP A 100 10.15 6.64 -2.97
C ASP A 100 9.85 5.88 -4.27
N VAL A 101 8.88 5.00 -4.28
CA VAL A 101 8.77 3.94 -5.31
C VAL A 101 7.76 4.23 -6.41
N LEU A 102 6.86 5.18 -6.19
CA LEU A 102 5.77 5.46 -7.15
C LEU A 102 6.28 5.99 -8.50
N ASP A 103 7.51 6.53 -8.55
CA ASP A 103 8.09 7.14 -9.75
C ASP A 103 9.23 6.33 -10.40
N SER A 104 9.78 5.30 -9.74
CA SER A 104 10.91 4.55 -10.29
C SER A 104 10.47 3.26 -11.02
N ARG A 105 10.89 3.11 -12.28
CA ARG A 105 10.62 1.88 -13.06
C ARG A 105 11.33 0.64 -12.49
N GLU A 106 12.47 0.82 -11.83
CA GLU A 106 13.28 -0.26 -11.26
C GLU A 106 12.64 -0.88 -10.02
N ALA A 107 11.94 -0.08 -9.22
CA ALA A 107 11.26 -0.54 -8.01
C ALA A 107 10.00 -1.37 -8.28
N LYS A 108 9.51 -1.44 -9.52
CA LYS A 108 8.31 -2.22 -9.91
C LYS A 108 8.58 -3.71 -10.10
N VAL A 109 9.78 -4.18 -9.82
CA VAL A 109 10.09 -5.61 -9.92
C VAL A 109 9.71 -6.33 -8.63
N VAL A 110 8.61 -7.08 -8.68
CA VAL A 110 8.25 -8.01 -7.61
C VAL A 110 9.01 -9.32 -7.82
N PRO A 111 9.79 -9.79 -6.84
CA PRO A 111 10.45 -11.09 -6.94
C PRO A 111 9.47 -12.21 -7.25
N ALA A 112 9.89 -13.19 -8.06
CA ALA A 112 9.01 -14.29 -8.46
C ALA A 112 8.46 -15.06 -7.25
N ARG A 113 9.25 -15.22 -6.19
CA ARG A 113 8.84 -15.86 -4.94
C ARG A 113 7.67 -15.16 -4.24
N GLU A 114 7.62 -13.81 -4.27
CA GLU A 114 6.51 -13.03 -3.73
C GLU A 114 5.23 -13.26 -4.53
N ARG A 115 5.32 -13.27 -5.87
CA ARG A 115 4.18 -13.51 -6.77
C ARG A 115 3.60 -14.91 -6.63
N LEU A 116 4.44 -15.91 -6.32
CA LEU A 116 3.99 -17.29 -6.08
C LEU A 116 3.16 -17.41 -4.82
N MET A 117 3.40 -16.53 -3.82
CA MET A 117 2.63 -16.54 -2.58
C MET A 117 1.26 -15.86 -2.73
N ASN A 118 1.17 -14.78 -3.49
CA ASN A 118 -0.09 -14.07 -3.70
C ASN A 118 -0.02 -13.21 -4.97
N ASP A 119 -0.73 -13.59 -6.01
CA ASP A 119 -0.73 -12.92 -7.33
C ASP A 119 -2.01 -12.10 -7.58
N ARG A 120 -3.03 -12.25 -6.74
CA ARG A 120 -4.30 -11.54 -6.81
C ARG A 120 -4.82 -11.20 -5.43
N ALA A 121 -5.69 -10.19 -5.36
CA ALA A 121 -6.34 -9.84 -4.11
C ALA A 121 -7.15 -11.02 -3.57
N PHE A 122 -7.06 -11.21 -2.28
CA PHE A 122 -7.69 -12.29 -1.54
C PHE A 122 -8.48 -11.70 -0.37
N ALA A 123 -9.75 -11.99 -0.28
CA ALA A 123 -10.58 -11.58 0.86
C ALA A 123 -11.17 -12.79 1.57
N THR A 124 -11.37 -12.65 2.88
CA THR A 124 -11.95 -13.70 3.72
C THR A 124 -12.81 -13.11 4.82
N ARG A 125 -13.76 -13.90 5.29
CA ARG A 125 -14.61 -13.60 6.46
C ARG A 125 -14.42 -14.69 7.51
N PRO A 126 -13.46 -14.54 8.42
CA PRO A 126 -13.30 -15.45 9.54
C PRO A 126 -14.55 -15.49 10.42
N GLU A 127 -14.75 -16.59 11.14
CA GLU A 127 -15.75 -16.64 12.20
C GLU A 127 -15.46 -15.58 13.28
N PRO A 128 -16.47 -15.02 13.95
CA PRO A 128 -16.28 -13.90 14.89
C PRO A 128 -15.22 -14.17 15.99
N GLU A 129 -15.15 -15.40 16.48
CA GLU A 129 -14.15 -15.79 17.50
C GLU A 129 -12.73 -15.82 16.91
N GLU A 130 -12.57 -16.28 15.68
CA GLU A 130 -11.27 -16.31 15.01
C GLU A 130 -10.85 -14.89 14.64
N PHE A 131 -11.75 -14.05 14.15
CA PHE A 131 -11.48 -12.63 13.92
C PHE A 131 -10.98 -11.93 15.19
N ALA A 132 -11.61 -12.16 16.33
CA ALA A 132 -11.19 -11.58 17.60
C ALA A 132 -9.77 -12.01 18.00
N ARG A 133 -9.39 -13.28 17.71
CA ARG A 133 -8.02 -13.78 17.95
C ARG A 133 -7.02 -13.12 17.01
N LEU A 134 -7.37 -12.98 15.73
CA LEU A 134 -6.52 -12.29 14.73
C LEU A 134 -6.36 -10.81 15.08
N GLU A 135 -7.41 -10.15 15.54
CA GLU A 135 -7.35 -8.76 15.99
C GLU A 135 -6.47 -8.59 17.24
N ASP A 136 -6.49 -9.55 18.17
CA ASP A 136 -5.58 -9.56 19.32
C ASP A 136 -4.13 -9.78 18.90
N THR A 137 -3.87 -10.70 17.96
CA THR A 137 -2.53 -10.91 17.38
C THR A 137 -2.04 -9.65 16.67
N TYR A 138 -2.92 -8.95 15.90
CA TYR A 138 -2.58 -7.66 15.29
C TYR A 138 -2.20 -6.60 16.34
N ARG A 139 -2.96 -6.47 17.45
CA ARG A 139 -2.66 -5.51 18.52
C ARG A 139 -1.30 -5.77 19.16
N ARG A 140 -0.98 -7.04 19.44
CA ARG A 140 0.34 -7.43 19.97
C ARG A 140 1.47 -7.15 18.96
N MET A 141 1.25 -7.46 17.70
CA MET A 141 2.17 -7.16 16.61
C MET A 141 2.40 -5.65 16.49
N TYR A 142 1.35 -4.85 16.57
CA TYR A 142 1.44 -3.38 16.51
C TYR A 142 2.20 -2.77 17.69
N ALA A 143 1.98 -3.28 18.90
CA ALA A 143 2.74 -2.87 20.07
C ALA A 143 4.24 -3.19 19.93
N GLU A 144 4.57 -4.39 19.40
CA GLU A 144 5.95 -4.81 19.15
C GLU A 144 6.60 -3.95 18.05
N PHE A 145 5.87 -3.67 16.95
CA PHE A 145 6.33 -2.78 15.88
C PHE A 145 6.65 -1.38 16.43
N ARG A 146 5.77 -0.81 17.24
CA ARG A 146 6.01 0.49 17.88
C ARG A 146 7.23 0.45 18.81
N SER A 147 7.36 -0.59 19.63
CA SER A 147 8.51 -0.76 20.51
C SER A 147 9.81 -0.84 19.71
N MET A 148 9.82 -1.52 18.54
CA MET A 148 10.99 -1.55 17.65
C MET A 148 11.32 -0.15 17.10
N CYS A 149 10.33 0.65 16.76
CA CYS A 149 10.53 2.03 16.34
C CYS A 149 11.16 2.89 17.43
N GLU A 150 10.87 2.62 18.69
CA GLU A 150 11.43 3.30 19.87
C GLU A 150 12.81 2.76 20.29
N GLY A 151 13.35 1.77 19.58
CA GLY A 151 14.67 1.18 19.82
C GLY A 151 14.69 0.01 20.80
N GLY A 152 13.50 -0.47 21.18
CA GLY A 152 13.27 -1.73 21.90
C GLY A 152 12.74 -2.80 20.95
N GLY A 153 11.94 -3.73 21.46
CA GLY A 153 11.24 -4.74 20.66
C GLY A 153 12.12 -5.86 20.11
N CYS A 154 11.47 -6.86 19.52
CA CYS A 154 12.08 -8.06 18.98
C CYS A 154 11.60 -8.37 17.56
N SER A 155 12.50 -8.27 16.58
CA SER A 155 12.14 -8.55 15.17
C SER A 155 11.68 -9.99 14.95
N ALA A 156 12.17 -10.94 15.70
CA ALA A 156 11.71 -12.33 15.62
C ALA A 156 10.26 -12.48 16.11
N LEU A 157 9.89 -11.75 17.18
CA LEU A 157 8.53 -11.76 17.69
C LEU A 157 7.57 -11.09 16.73
N LEU A 158 7.96 -9.94 16.14
CA LEU A 158 7.20 -9.26 15.08
C LEU A 158 6.94 -10.20 13.90
N ARG A 159 7.98 -10.92 13.43
CA ARG A 159 7.85 -11.92 12.35
C ARG A 159 6.92 -13.07 12.74
N ALA A 160 7.00 -13.56 13.97
CA ALA A 160 6.13 -14.63 14.44
C ALA A 160 4.65 -14.23 14.41
N TYR A 161 4.30 -13.04 14.90
CA TYR A 161 2.93 -12.52 14.82
C TYR A 161 2.49 -12.32 13.37
N CYS A 162 3.35 -11.78 12.51
CA CYS A 162 3.05 -11.61 11.09
C CYS A 162 2.78 -12.97 10.43
N THR A 163 3.64 -13.97 10.67
CA THR A 163 3.46 -15.33 10.17
C THR A 163 2.15 -15.93 10.65
N GLU A 164 1.80 -15.78 11.93
CA GLU A 164 0.53 -16.26 12.49
C GLU A 164 -0.67 -15.65 11.76
N LEU A 165 -0.70 -14.31 11.58
CA LEU A 165 -1.75 -13.62 10.85
C LEU A 165 -1.88 -14.13 9.42
N LEU A 166 -0.77 -14.23 8.69
CA LEU A 166 -0.76 -14.68 7.30
C LEU A 166 -1.24 -16.13 7.14
N VAL A 167 -0.71 -17.04 7.95
CA VAL A 167 -1.08 -18.46 7.88
C VAL A 167 -2.57 -18.66 8.19
N LYS A 168 -3.06 -18.08 9.27
CA LYS A 168 -4.46 -18.22 9.67
C LYS A 168 -5.42 -17.58 8.67
N THR A 169 -5.04 -16.44 8.09
CA THR A 169 -5.87 -15.75 7.10
C THR A 169 -5.88 -16.49 5.76
N LEU A 170 -4.70 -16.90 5.26
CA LEU A 170 -4.57 -17.42 3.90
C LEU A 170 -4.79 -18.93 3.78
N CYS A 171 -4.64 -19.69 4.87
CA CYS A 171 -4.89 -21.14 4.89
C CYS A 171 -6.26 -21.53 5.43
N GLY A 172 -6.92 -20.66 6.22
CA GLY A 172 -8.17 -20.98 6.92
C GLY A 172 -9.44 -20.45 6.25
N SER A 173 -9.34 -19.92 5.04
CA SER A 173 -10.39 -19.10 4.45
C SER A 173 -11.47 -19.87 3.73
N MET A 174 -12.72 -19.43 3.94
CA MET A 174 -13.81 -19.69 2.99
C MET A 174 -13.57 -18.91 1.69
N GLU A 175 -13.88 -19.51 0.57
CA GLU A 175 -13.84 -18.84 -0.73
C GLU A 175 -14.75 -17.60 -0.72
N TRP A 176 -14.18 -16.45 -1.06
CA TRP A 176 -14.93 -15.21 -1.24
C TRP A 176 -15.33 -15.10 -2.71
N GLU A 177 -16.61 -14.90 -2.99
CA GLU A 177 -17.11 -14.62 -4.34
C GLU A 177 -17.20 -13.09 -4.57
N PRO A 178 -16.16 -12.46 -5.12
CA PRO A 178 -16.19 -11.03 -5.42
C PRO A 178 -16.98 -10.74 -6.69
N GLU A 179 -17.54 -9.53 -6.77
CA GLU A 179 -18.16 -9.04 -8.00
C GLU A 179 -17.09 -8.57 -8.99
N ASN A 180 -16.98 -9.26 -10.13
CA ASN A 180 -16.08 -8.82 -11.20
C ASN A 180 -16.76 -7.73 -12.05
N LEU A 181 -16.34 -6.48 -11.87
CA LEU A 181 -16.87 -5.31 -12.59
C LEU A 181 -16.44 -5.27 -14.06
N ARG A 182 -15.46 -6.12 -14.46
CA ARG A 182 -15.00 -6.23 -15.85
C ARG A 182 -15.84 -7.19 -16.68
N ASP A 183 -16.73 -7.96 -16.04
CA ASP A 183 -17.61 -8.90 -16.71
C ASP A 183 -19.02 -8.30 -16.93
N GLY A 184 -19.67 -8.66 -18.04
CA GLY A 184 -21.04 -8.29 -18.34
C GLY A 184 -21.23 -6.80 -18.73
N GLU A 185 -22.45 -6.29 -18.53
CA GLU A 185 -22.83 -4.90 -18.87
C GLU A 185 -22.06 -3.84 -18.04
N GLY A 186 -21.62 -4.19 -16.84
CA GLY A 186 -20.80 -3.34 -15.97
C GLY A 186 -19.39 -3.07 -16.51
N SER A 187 -18.88 -3.97 -17.37
CA SER A 187 -17.50 -3.92 -17.91
C SER A 187 -17.19 -2.59 -18.62
N LYS A 188 -18.08 -2.13 -19.49
CA LYS A 188 -17.88 -0.84 -20.21
C LYS A 188 -17.89 0.36 -19.25
N VAL A 189 -18.78 0.32 -18.25
CA VAL A 189 -18.86 1.40 -17.24
C VAL A 189 -17.57 1.44 -16.44
N TRP A 190 -17.09 0.29 -15.97
CA TRP A 190 -15.86 0.20 -15.20
C TRP A 190 -14.65 0.64 -16.03
N LEU A 191 -14.55 0.22 -17.29
CA LEU A 191 -13.48 0.65 -18.19
C LEU A 191 -13.42 2.17 -18.35
N HIS A 192 -14.58 2.84 -18.50
CA HIS A 192 -14.62 4.31 -18.57
C HIS A 192 -14.17 4.95 -17.25
N ILE A 193 -14.58 4.38 -16.12
CA ILE A 193 -14.15 4.84 -14.79
C ILE A 193 -12.62 4.66 -14.63
N GLU A 194 -12.09 3.50 -14.96
CA GLU A 194 -10.65 3.19 -14.88
C GLU A 194 -9.83 4.14 -15.76
N ASN A 195 -10.28 4.39 -16.98
CA ASN A 195 -9.66 5.38 -17.89
C ASN A 195 -9.73 6.81 -17.32
N ALA A 196 -10.87 7.20 -16.71
CA ALA A 196 -10.98 8.49 -16.07
C ALA A 196 -10.02 8.64 -14.88
N LEU A 197 -9.91 7.62 -14.04
CA LEU A 197 -8.96 7.60 -12.91
C LEU A 197 -7.52 7.72 -13.40
N LYS A 198 -7.16 6.98 -14.45
CA LYS A 198 -5.83 7.04 -15.06
C LYS A 198 -5.55 8.44 -15.62
N TYR A 199 -6.49 9.01 -16.38
CA TYR A 199 -6.36 10.36 -16.93
C TYR A 199 -6.18 11.42 -15.83
N ILE A 200 -6.95 11.33 -14.74
CA ILE A 200 -6.81 12.24 -13.60
C ILE A 200 -5.42 12.11 -12.97
N GLU A 201 -4.89 10.90 -12.80
CA GLU A 201 -3.56 10.65 -12.26
C GLU A 201 -2.43 11.25 -13.15
N GLU A 202 -2.61 11.23 -14.46
CA GLU A 202 -1.63 11.76 -15.40
C GLU A 202 -1.71 13.29 -15.53
N HIS A 203 -2.90 13.89 -15.26
CA HIS A 203 -3.22 15.30 -15.52
C HIS A 203 -3.67 16.10 -14.29
N PHE A 204 -3.54 15.57 -13.07
CA PHE A 204 -4.02 16.25 -11.86
C PHE A 204 -3.42 17.65 -11.68
N SER A 205 -2.19 17.85 -12.16
CA SER A 205 -1.46 19.13 -12.09
C SER A 205 -1.94 20.18 -13.09
N ASP A 206 -2.72 19.80 -14.10
CA ASP A 206 -3.23 20.73 -15.10
C ASP A 206 -4.30 21.62 -14.45
N GLU A 207 -4.07 22.92 -14.40
CA GLU A 207 -4.96 23.87 -13.73
C GLU A 207 -6.38 23.85 -14.34
N ASP A 208 -6.48 23.64 -15.65
CA ASP A 208 -7.74 23.60 -16.43
C ASP A 208 -8.40 22.21 -16.47
N LEU A 209 -7.93 21.24 -15.66
CA LEU A 209 -8.55 19.92 -15.60
C LEU A 209 -9.98 20.00 -15.11
N SER A 210 -10.92 19.74 -16.01
CA SER A 210 -12.37 19.80 -15.78
C SER A 210 -13.06 18.47 -16.08
N ASN A 211 -14.32 18.32 -15.65
CA ASN A 211 -15.12 17.14 -15.97
C ASN A 211 -15.30 16.96 -17.48
N GLU A 212 -15.41 18.08 -18.21
CA GLU A 212 -15.54 18.11 -19.66
C GLU A 212 -14.29 17.57 -20.33
N ARG A 213 -13.12 18.04 -19.91
CA ARG A 213 -11.82 17.60 -20.45
C ARG A 213 -11.56 16.12 -20.16
N ILE A 214 -11.88 15.64 -18.95
CA ILE A 214 -11.77 14.22 -18.62
C ILE A 214 -12.67 13.36 -19.48
N SER A 215 -13.94 13.77 -19.64
CA SER A 215 -14.91 13.00 -20.42
C SER A 215 -14.59 12.98 -21.92
N GLU A 216 -14.11 14.08 -22.47
CA GLU A 216 -13.64 14.16 -23.85
C GLU A 216 -12.46 13.20 -24.09
N ALA A 217 -11.48 13.19 -23.19
CA ALA A 217 -10.30 12.33 -23.30
C ALA A 217 -10.65 10.84 -23.29
N ILE A 218 -11.70 10.41 -22.58
CA ILE A 218 -12.14 9.01 -22.54
C ILE A 218 -13.29 8.69 -23.51
N GLY A 219 -13.73 9.66 -24.32
CA GLY A 219 -14.73 9.46 -25.37
C GLY A 219 -16.17 9.28 -24.88
N VAL A 220 -16.54 9.91 -23.76
CA VAL A 220 -17.91 9.85 -23.21
C VAL A 220 -18.48 11.24 -22.96
N SER A 221 -19.80 11.36 -22.76
CA SER A 221 -20.40 12.66 -22.39
C SER A 221 -20.10 13.01 -20.91
N PRO A 222 -19.94 14.30 -20.55
CA PRO A 222 -19.69 14.73 -19.17
C PRO A 222 -20.80 14.28 -18.20
N ASN A 223 -22.05 14.33 -18.65
CA ASN A 223 -23.17 13.90 -17.83
C ASN A 223 -23.15 12.39 -17.54
N TYR A 224 -22.80 11.58 -18.55
CA TYR A 224 -22.64 10.15 -18.37
C TYR A 224 -21.54 9.84 -17.36
N LEU A 225 -20.34 10.42 -17.56
CA LEU A 225 -19.21 10.18 -16.68
C LEU A 225 -19.52 10.60 -15.23
N THR A 226 -20.04 11.82 -15.02
CA THR A 226 -20.37 12.34 -13.69
C THR A 226 -21.40 11.45 -12.97
N LYS A 227 -22.44 11.01 -13.69
CA LYS A 227 -23.46 10.12 -13.13
C LYS A 227 -22.88 8.76 -12.74
N ARG A 228 -22.08 8.15 -13.62
CA ARG A 228 -21.46 6.84 -13.38
C ARG A 228 -20.39 6.92 -12.29
N PHE A 229 -19.57 7.95 -12.32
CA PHE A 229 -18.56 8.17 -11.29
C PHE A 229 -19.20 8.34 -9.90
N ARG A 230 -20.25 9.13 -9.80
CA ARG A 230 -21.00 9.26 -8.54
C ARG A 230 -21.62 7.96 -8.08
N ALA A 231 -22.15 7.15 -8.99
CA ALA A 231 -22.72 5.84 -8.66
C ALA A 231 -21.66 4.84 -8.17
N CYS A 232 -20.40 4.94 -8.69
CA CYS A 232 -19.30 4.05 -8.29
C CYS A 232 -18.60 4.52 -7.00
N PHE A 233 -18.49 5.84 -6.77
CA PHE A 233 -17.66 6.41 -5.69
C PHE A 233 -18.45 7.16 -4.62
N ASP A 234 -19.76 7.26 -4.75
CA ASP A 234 -20.63 8.08 -3.91
C ASP A 234 -20.14 9.52 -3.72
N MET A 235 -19.30 10.00 -4.65
CA MET A 235 -18.79 11.36 -4.66
C MET A 235 -18.76 11.96 -6.06
N PRO A 236 -18.91 13.30 -6.20
CA PRO A 236 -18.74 13.97 -7.48
C PRO A 236 -17.30 13.87 -8.02
N LEU A 237 -17.16 13.72 -9.35
CA LEU A 237 -15.87 13.61 -10.05
C LEU A 237 -14.91 14.76 -9.71
N HIS A 238 -15.39 16.01 -9.68
CA HIS A 238 -14.56 17.16 -9.33
C HIS A 238 -14.01 17.10 -7.90
N ARG A 239 -14.76 16.53 -6.95
CA ARG A 239 -14.27 16.31 -5.58
C ARG A 239 -13.13 15.29 -5.55
N TYR A 240 -13.22 14.26 -6.38
CA TYR A 240 -12.15 13.28 -6.52
C TYR A 240 -10.86 13.93 -7.05
N VAL A 241 -10.96 14.76 -8.11
CA VAL A 241 -9.81 15.54 -8.63
C VAL A 241 -9.18 16.40 -7.54
N VAL A 242 -10.01 17.16 -6.82
CA VAL A 242 -9.53 18.00 -5.70
C VAL A 242 -8.81 17.18 -4.63
N ARG A 243 -9.35 16.02 -4.28
CA ARG A 243 -8.75 15.13 -3.31
C ARG A 243 -7.40 14.57 -3.80
N THR A 244 -7.33 14.11 -5.05
CA THR A 244 -6.08 13.67 -5.68
C THR A 244 -5.01 14.75 -5.60
N ARG A 245 -5.36 16.00 -5.91
CA ARG A 245 -4.45 17.15 -5.79
C ARG A 245 -3.94 17.36 -4.37
N ILE A 246 -4.83 17.29 -3.37
CA ILE A 246 -4.44 17.43 -1.96
C ILE A 246 -3.53 16.29 -1.52
N GLU A 247 -3.82 15.05 -1.88
CA GLU A 247 -2.98 13.89 -1.57
C GLU A 247 -1.60 13.98 -2.22
N ARG A 248 -1.52 14.48 -3.46
CA ARG A 248 -0.23 14.73 -4.14
C ARG A 248 0.56 15.86 -3.46
N ALA A 249 -0.11 16.96 -3.10
CA ALA A 249 0.52 18.04 -2.35
C ALA A 249 1.05 17.57 -0.99
N GLN A 250 0.29 16.75 -0.25
CA GLN A 250 0.76 16.16 1.00
C GLN A 250 2.05 15.36 0.81
N ARG A 251 2.13 14.50 -0.22
CA ARG A 251 3.34 13.71 -0.53
C ARG A 251 4.53 14.62 -0.84
N MET A 252 4.32 15.67 -1.65
CA MET A 252 5.36 16.65 -1.97
C MET A 252 5.88 17.36 -0.71
N LEU A 253 4.98 17.77 0.18
CA LEU A 253 5.34 18.39 1.44
C LEU A 253 6.09 17.44 2.38
N LEU A 254 5.69 16.16 2.42
CA LEU A 254 6.36 15.12 3.22
C LEU A 254 7.78 14.82 2.73
N SER A 255 8.03 14.87 1.42
CA SER A 255 9.36 14.65 0.85
C SER A 255 10.37 15.73 1.26
N GLY A 256 9.89 16.88 1.74
CA GLY A 256 10.72 18.02 2.17
C GLY A 256 11.40 18.77 1.02
N ASN A 257 11.10 18.40 -0.23
CA ASN A 257 11.76 18.97 -1.42
C ASN A 257 11.07 20.23 -1.94
N CYS A 258 9.95 20.64 -1.36
CA CYS A 258 9.21 21.82 -1.77
C CYS A 258 8.55 22.53 -0.59
N ASN A 259 8.31 23.83 -0.76
CA ASN A 259 7.54 24.62 0.19
C ASN A 259 6.03 24.54 -0.13
N ILE A 260 5.18 25.12 0.75
CA ILE A 260 3.72 25.09 0.62
C ILE A 260 3.25 25.70 -0.69
N THR A 261 3.88 26.78 -1.17
CA THR A 261 3.54 27.48 -2.41
C THR A 261 3.89 26.61 -3.62
N GLU A 262 5.06 26.03 -3.63
CA GLU A 262 5.52 25.10 -4.68
C GLU A 262 4.63 23.87 -4.75
N ALA A 263 4.30 23.27 -3.61
CA ALA A 263 3.38 22.12 -3.55
C ALA A 263 1.98 22.47 -4.08
N ALA A 264 1.47 23.66 -3.79
CA ALA A 264 0.18 24.13 -4.30
C ALA A 264 0.17 24.24 -5.84
N VAL A 265 1.20 24.86 -6.40
CA VAL A 265 1.35 25.02 -7.86
C VAL A 265 1.54 23.66 -8.54
N ALA A 266 2.45 22.84 -8.03
CA ALA A 266 2.73 21.50 -8.57
C ALA A 266 1.51 20.56 -8.49
N ALA A 267 0.60 20.78 -7.53
CA ALA A 267 -0.65 20.05 -7.42
C ALA A 267 -1.80 20.64 -8.28
N GLY A 268 -1.55 21.66 -9.11
CA GLY A 268 -2.53 22.21 -10.04
C GLY A 268 -3.54 23.17 -9.41
N PHE A 269 -3.19 23.86 -8.31
CA PHE A 269 -4.01 24.91 -7.74
C PHE A 269 -3.65 26.28 -8.33
N SER A 270 -4.66 27.04 -8.72
CA SER A 270 -4.51 28.38 -9.30
C SER A 270 -3.97 29.43 -8.31
N SER A 271 -4.09 29.19 -7.01
CA SER A 271 -3.51 30.06 -6.00
C SER A 271 -3.31 29.34 -4.66
N ILE A 272 -2.36 29.86 -3.87
CA ILE A 272 -2.10 29.37 -2.50
C ILE A 272 -3.30 29.56 -1.57
N HIS A 273 -4.14 30.55 -1.82
CA HIS A 273 -5.34 30.79 -1.01
C HIS A 273 -6.39 29.71 -1.24
N VAL A 274 -6.64 29.37 -2.51
CA VAL A 274 -7.55 28.26 -2.89
C VAL A 274 -7.02 26.96 -2.33
N PHE A 275 -5.72 26.69 -2.50
CA PHE A 275 -5.06 25.52 -1.94
C PHE A 275 -5.26 25.41 -0.43
N SER A 276 -4.88 26.45 0.34
CA SER A 276 -4.93 26.42 1.81
C SER A 276 -6.35 26.23 2.35
N LYS A 277 -7.34 26.88 1.72
CA LYS A 277 -8.76 26.71 2.06
C LYS A 277 -9.24 25.29 1.78
N THR A 278 -8.88 24.76 0.62
CA THR A 278 -9.25 23.40 0.19
C THR A 278 -8.56 22.34 1.06
N PHE A 279 -7.27 22.50 1.32
CA PHE A 279 -6.49 21.63 2.17
C PHE A 279 -7.10 21.54 3.58
N LYS A 280 -7.45 22.69 4.17
CA LYS A 280 -8.14 22.73 5.46
C LYS A 280 -9.52 22.07 5.41
N SER A 281 -10.27 22.26 4.32
CA SER A 281 -11.58 21.62 4.16
C SER A 281 -11.50 20.10 4.06
N VAL A 282 -10.43 19.57 3.44
CA VAL A 282 -10.26 18.14 3.21
C VAL A 282 -9.63 17.44 4.43
N LEU A 283 -8.63 18.08 5.07
CA LEU A 283 -7.83 17.48 6.13
C LEU A 283 -8.11 18.01 7.54
N GLY A 284 -9.03 18.98 7.67
CA GLY A 284 -9.37 19.60 8.94
C GLY A 284 -8.33 20.59 9.49
N MET A 285 -7.13 20.68 8.89
CA MET A 285 -6.04 21.55 9.32
C MET A 285 -5.38 22.30 8.17
N THR A 286 -4.72 23.42 8.45
CA THR A 286 -4.01 24.19 7.42
C THR A 286 -2.73 23.46 6.97
N PRO A 287 -2.20 23.76 5.76
CA PRO A 287 -0.93 23.18 5.30
C PRO A 287 0.23 23.44 6.27
N SER A 288 0.31 24.63 6.87
CA SER A 288 1.36 24.96 7.85
C SER A 288 1.22 24.13 9.12
N ALA A 289 -0.01 23.97 9.65
CA ALA A 289 -0.25 23.13 10.84
C ALA A 289 0.05 21.65 10.54
N TYR A 290 -0.25 21.19 9.33
CA TYR A 290 0.09 19.85 8.86
C TYR A 290 1.62 19.65 8.86
N MET A 291 2.38 20.56 8.26
CA MET A 291 3.84 20.51 8.24
C MET A 291 4.45 20.53 9.65
N GLU A 292 3.88 21.33 10.55
CA GLU A 292 4.33 21.37 11.96
C GLU A 292 4.04 20.04 12.67
N SER A 293 2.88 19.41 12.44
CA SER A 293 2.55 18.11 13.02
C SER A 293 3.49 17.02 12.51
N VAL A 294 3.76 16.99 11.21
CA VAL A 294 4.71 16.07 10.58
C VAL A 294 6.14 16.28 11.11
N ALA A 295 6.59 17.54 11.25
CA ALA A 295 7.90 17.83 11.80
C ALA A 295 8.03 17.36 13.26
N LYS A 296 6.98 17.51 14.07
CA LYS A 296 6.93 17.00 15.45
C LYS A 296 6.97 15.47 15.48
N GLU A 297 6.20 14.81 14.62
CA GLU A 297 6.18 13.35 14.51
C GLU A 297 7.54 12.80 14.05
N LEU A 298 8.14 13.38 13.01
CA LEU A 298 9.50 13.05 12.56
C LEU A 298 10.56 13.30 13.64
N ALA A 299 10.41 14.37 14.43
CA ALA A 299 11.31 14.64 15.54
C ALA A 299 11.13 13.62 16.69
N MET A 300 9.91 13.17 16.97
CA MET A 300 9.63 12.07 17.88
C MET A 300 10.22 10.75 17.37
N LEU A 301 9.99 10.42 16.10
CA LEU A 301 10.54 9.22 15.44
C LEU A 301 12.08 9.24 15.43
N ARG A 302 12.71 10.37 15.15
CA ARG A 302 14.17 10.55 15.27
C ARG A 302 14.69 10.38 16.70
N ARG A 303 13.91 10.74 17.70
CA ARG A 303 14.24 10.52 19.12
C ARG A 303 14.00 9.07 19.53
N SER A 304 12.97 8.43 18.99
CA SER A 304 12.54 7.07 19.35
C SER A 304 13.32 5.93 18.68
N GLY A 305 14.20 6.19 17.74
CA GLY A 305 15.11 5.16 17.23
C GLY A 305 14.73 4.50 15.92
N GLU A 306 13.61 4.84 15.26
CA GLU A 306 13.29 4.33 13.92
C GLU A 306 14.40 4.67 12.91
N ALA A 307 14.90 5.91 12.97
CA ALA A 307 16.07 6.33 12.21
C ALA A 307 17.34 5.53 12.61
N ARG A 308 17.46 5.17 13.90
CA ARG A 308 18.58 4.32 14.38
C ARG A 308 18.43 2.85 13.94
N LEU A 309 17.21 2.35 13.86
CA LEU A 309 16.96 0.98 13.40
C LEU A 309 17.24 0.84 11.90
N LEU A 310 16.78 1.79 11.09
CA LEU A 310 17.10 1.87 9.66
C LEU A 310 18.60 2.07 9.43
N GLU A 311 19.25 2.93 10.21
CA GLU A 311 20.69 3.17 10.14
C GLU A 311 21.50 1.95 10.62
N ARG A 312 21.07 1.24 11.69
CA ARG A 312 21.69 0.00 12.14
C ARG A 312 21.51 -1.13 11.11
N ARG A 313 20.32 -1.26 10.51
CA ARG A 313 20.06 -2.21 9.42
C ARG A 313 20.91 -1.90 8.21
N ARG A 314 21.00 -0.62 7.80
CA ARG A 314 21.88 -0.18 6.72
C ARG A 314 23.35 -0.51 6.99
N ARG A 315 23.84 -0.26 8.21
CA ARG A 315 25.24 -0.59 8.60
C ARG A 315 25.49 -2.09 8.63
N ALA A 316 24.55 -2.88 9.15
CA ALA A 316 24.66 -4.33 9.15
C ALA A 316 24.70 -4.89 7.73
N MET A 317 23.88 -4.36 6.80
CA MET A 317 23.87 -4.75 5.38
C MET A 317 25.17 -4.36 4.67
N VAL A 318 25.72 -3.18 4.96
CA VAL A 318 27.01 -2.73 4.38
C VAL A 318 28.15 -3.59 4.92
N GLN A 319 28.11 -4.01 6.18
CA GLN A 319 29.09 -4.92 6.77
C GLN A 319 29.00 -6.34 6.18
N ASP A 320 27.78 -6.86 5.99
CA ASP A 320 27.55 -8.17 5.34
C ASP A 320 27.98 -8.18 3.87
N ALA A 321 27.76 -7.06 3.16
CA ALA A 321 28.23 -6.90 1.78
C ALA A 321 29.76 -6.74 1.66
N GLN A 322 30.46 -6.40 2.73
CA GLN A 322 31.91 -6.23 2.80
C GLN A 322 32.63 -7.42 3.48
N ASP A 323 31.88 -8.50 3.86
CA ASP A 323 32.49 -9.67 4.47
C ASP A 323 33.27 -10.50 3.42
N PRO A 324 34.61 -10.58 3.55
CA PRO A 324 35.45 -11.36 2.60
C PRO A 324 35.17 -12.87 2.63
N GLN A 325 34.39 -13.38 3.59
CA GLN A 325 34.04 -14.80 3.66
C GLN A 325 32.92 -15.17 2.69
N ARG A 326 32.06 -14.21 2.29
CA ARG A 326 31.01 -14.43 1.29
C ARG A 326 31.60 -14.75 -0.09
N ASP A 327 32.60 -13.98 -0.53
CA ASP A 327 33.32 -14.23 -1.79
C ASP A 327 34.05 -15.60 -1.82
N ARG A 328 34.49 -16.10 -0.63
CA ARG A 328 35.08 -17.44 -0.53
C ARG A 328 34.04 -18.54 -0.64
N LEU A 329 32.86 -18.38 -0.12
CA LEU A 329 31.78 -19.38 -0.20
C LEU A 329 31.17 -19.43 -1.61
N GLU A 330 31.01 -18.30 -2.28
CA GLU A 330 30.55 -18.24 -3.66
C GLU A 330 31.61 -18.78 -4.63
N GLY A 331 32.90 -18.50 -4.39
CA GLY A 331 34.03 -19.08 -5.14
C GLY A 331 34.17 -20.59 -4.95
N MET A 332 33.88 -21.13 -3.78
CA MET A 332 33.87 -22.56 -3.52
C MET A 332 32.66 -23.28 -4.16
N SER A 333 31.50 -22.64 -4.24
CA SER A 333 30.32 -23.17 -4.94
C SER A 333 30.55 -23.24 -6.45
N ALA A 334 31.13 -22.21 -7.04
CA ALA A 334 31.48 -22.19 -8.46
C ALA A 334 32.57 -23.18 -8.84
N ALA A 335 33.54 -23.43 -7.94
CA ALA A 335 34.58 -24.43 -8.15
C ALA A 335 34.04 -25.87 -8.03
N ALA A 336 33.02 -26.11 -7.18
CA ALA A 336 32.38 -27.42 -7.04
C ALA A 336 31.51 -27.80 -8.26
N ASP A 337 30.87 -26.81 -8.89
CA ASP A 337 30.11 -27.05 -10.11
C ASP A 337 30.99 -27.26 -11.36
N THR A 338 32.14 -26.63 -11.43
CA THR A 338 33.13 -26.87 -12.51
C THR A 338 33.83 -28.23 -12.36
N ALA A 339 33.97 -28.78 -11.15
CA ALA A 339 34.53 -30.12 -10.92
C ALA A 339 33.54 -31.25 -11.25
N LYS A 340 32.23 -31.03 -11.22
CA LYS A 340 31.21 -32.00 -11.64
C LYS A 340 31.00 -32.10 -13.14
N GLY A 341 31.39 -31.07 -13.91
CA GLY A 341 31.26 -31.04 -15.36
C GLY A 341 32.36 -31.76 -16.15
N ARG A 342 33.38 -32.35 -15.49
CA ARG A 342 34.51 -33.05 -16.17
C ARG A 342 34.55 -34.55 -15.83
N ARG A 343 33.45 -35.24 -15.96
CA ARG A 343 33.46 -36.71 -16.08
C ARG A 343 32.78 -37.09 -17.37
N GLU A 344 33.51 -37.05 -18.47
CA GLU A 344 33.21 -37.82 -19.67
C GLU A 344 33.33 -39.31 -19.40
N PRO A 345 32.47 -40.16 -19.96
CA PRO A 345 32.64 -41.59 -19.90
C PRO A 345 33.61 -42.01 -21.02
N ALA A 346 34.70 -42.65 -20.64
CA ALA A 346 35.52 -43.42 -21.56
C ALA A 346 34.98 -44.86 -21.63
N GLN A 347 34.65 -45.26 -22.86
CA GLN A 347 34.43 -46.60 -23.42
C GLN A 347 33.20 -47.36 -22.96
#